data_fa77537f2c095d398acf6762366cc5c4
#
_entry.id   fa77537f2c095d398acf6762366cc5c4
#
_cell.length_a   1.000
_cell.length_b   1.000
_cell.length_c   1.000
_cell.angle_alpha   90.00
_cell.angle_beta   90.00
_cell.angle_gamma   90.00
#
_symmetry.space_group_name_H-M   'P 1'
#
loop_
_entity.id
_entity.type
_entity.pdbx_description
1 polymer ?
#
loop_
_entity_poly.entity_id
_entity_poly.type
_entity_poly.pdbx_seq_one_letter_code
_entity_poly.pdbx_strand_id
1 'polypeptide(L)'
;MAPRIILYVLIIFLLSPFQAEAAAKRIVSLYPGHTDNIVALGGEKRLVAVSKNDDDDMLPGLPRFSAKSGAEEILALKPDLVLTRGLAERQNPQLRGVLERAGVRVVSLEPPRWDDFAAYLRELAALTGSDPAAAESKLKKLRGAIAAEAAKKSKGKSPAVFVEATAKELHTCSPDSWAAKLVELAGGRNAASDAQPVRKGSAIAPYGLERILKAAAAGEIDVYLVQQGTMNAADKESLAARPWYPAIKKIKTAVVP
;
A
#
# COMPACT_ATOMS: atom_id res chain seq x y z
N MET A 1 52.21 -37.27 20.70
CA MET A 1 50.81 -37.28 21.15
C MET A 1 50.30 -35.85 21.23
N ALA A 2 49.75 -35.38 20.17
CA ALA A 2 48.78 -34.25 20.12
C ALA A 2 48.48 -33.95 18.67
N PRO A 3 47.33 -34.29 18.13
CA PRO A 3 46.47 -33.36 17.49
C PRO A 3 44.97 -33.78 17.51
N ARG A 4 44.38 -34.01 18.68
CA ARG A 4 42.93 -34.38 18.74
C ARG A 4 42.05 -33.29 19.33
N ILE A 5 42.56 -32.21 19.86
CA ILE A 5 41.82 -31.19 20.59
C ILE A 5 41.30 -30.06 19.64
N ILE A 6 41.95 -29.84 18.49
CA ILE A 6 41.61 -28.73 17.58
C ILE A 6 40.32 -28.99 16.77
N LEU A 7 39.92 -30.25 16.58
CA LEU A 7 38.74 -30.59 15.74
C LEU A 7 37.41 -30.33 16.43
N TYR A 8 37.35 -30.33 17.77
CA TYR A 8 36.07 -30.11 18.50
C TYR A 8 35.66 -28.64 18.64
N VAL A 9 36.60 -27.71 18.60
CA VAL A 9 36.31 -26.27 18.73
C VAL A 9 35.70 -25.70 17.43
N LEU A 10 36.03 -26.27 16.25
CA LEU A 10 35.52 -25.79 14.96
C LEU A 10 34.08 -26.22 14.68
N ILE A 11 33.59 -27.29 15.29
CA ILE A 11 32.21 -27.82 15.09
C ILE A 11 31.20 -27.05 15.92
N ILE A 12 31.58 -26.46 17.04
CA ILE A 12 30.66 -25.68 17.89
C ILE A 12 30.27 -24.32 17.26
N PHE A 13 31.12 -23.77 16.38
CA PHE A 13 30.85 -22.50 15.70
C PHE A 13 29.90 -22.62 14.49
N LEU A 14 29.65 -23.84 14.00
CA LEU A 14 28.73 -24.09 12.87
C LEU A 14 27.27 -24.40 13.30
N LEU A 15 27.01 -24.47 14.59
CA LEU A 15 25.70 -24.67 15.19
C LEU A 15 25.17 -23.40 15.88
N SER A 16 25.48 -22.22 15.34
CA SER A 16 24.69 -21.04 15.71
C SER A 16 23.27 -21.31 15.24
N PRO A 17 22.29 -21.53 16.16
CA PRO A 17 20.92 -21.65 15.71
C PRO A 17 20.62 -20.37 14.96
N PHE A 18 20.16 -20.49 13.75
CA PHE A 18 19.46 -19.42 13.05
C PHE A 18 18.32 -19.03 14.00
N GLN A 19 18.56 -18.04 14.86
CA GLN A 19 17.54 -17.55 15.76
C GLN A 19 16.47 -16.95 14.87
N ALA A 20 15.43 -17.71 14.61
CA ALA A 20 14.21 -17.16 14.06
C ALA A 20 13.84 -16.00 14.97
N GLU A 21 13.92 -14.79 14.44
CA GLU A 21 13.69 -13.57 15.19
C GLU A 21 12.28 -13.65 15.80
N ALA A 22 12.18 -13.51 17.11
CA ALA A 22 10.92 -13.70 17.82
C ALA A 22 9.85 -12.74 17.28
N ALA A 23 8.64 -13.24 17.12
CA ALA A 23 7.48 -12.45 16.73
C ALA A 23 7.28 -11.26 17.66
N ALA A 24 7.05 -10.09 17.11
CA ALA A 24 6.85 -8.86 17.86
C ALA A 24 5.54 -8.92 18.69
N LYS A 25 5.59 -8.40 19.90
CA LYS A 25 4.46 -8.34 20.84
C LYS A 25 3.88 -6.93 20.98
N ARG A 26 4.70 -5.90 20.77
CA ARG A 26 4.36 -4.49 20.95
C ARG A 26 4.80 -3.69 19.72
N ILE A 27 3.89 -3.47 18.80
CA ILE A 27 4.19 -2.94 17.47
C ILE A 27 3.73 -1.49 17.38
N VAL A 28 4.59 -0.61 16.90
CA VAL A 28 4.23 0.72 16.42
C VAL A 28 4.24 0.69 14.90
N SER A 29 3.11 1.02 14.27
CA SER A 29 2.98 1.12 12.82
C SER A 29 2.97 2.59 12.40
N LEU A 30 3.94 3.03 11.61
CA LEU A 30 4.05 4.41 11.12
C LEU A 30 3.48 4.60 9.71
N TYR A 31 2.74 3.62 9.21
CA TYR A 31 2.12 3.68 7.88
C TYR A 31 0.79 2.93 7.84
N PRO A 32 -0.31 3.58 7.38
CA PRO A 32 -1.65 2.98 7.37
C PRO A 32 -1.70 1.62 6.66
N GLY A 33 -1.04 1.48 5.51
CA GLY A 33 -1.05 0.21 4.80
C GLY A 33 -0.42 -0.96 5.58
N HIS A 34 0.51 -0.71 6.51
CA HIS A 34 0.99 -1.75 7.42
C HIS A 34 -0.04 -2.06 8.49
N THR A 35 -0.66 -1.02 9.07
CA THR A 35 -1.72 -1.16 10.06
C THR A 35 -2.87 -2.01 9.55
N ASP A 36 -3.41 -1.67 8.37
CA ASP A 36 -4.51 -2.38 7.72
C ASP A 36 -4.20 -3.87 7.54
N ASN A 37 -2.98 -4.16 7.07
CA ASN A 37 -2.59 -5.54 6.82
C ASN A 37 -2.27 -6.32 8.11
N ILE A 38 -1.77 -5.67 9.18
CA ILE A 38 -1.65 -6.30 10.50
C ILE A 38 -3.03 -6.67 11.05
N VAL A 39 -4.02 -5.79 10.95
CA VAL A 39 -5.41 -6.06 11.34
C VAL A 39 -5.99 -7.20 10.49
N ALA A 40 -5.78 -7.19 9.19
CA ALA A 40 -6.22 -8.26 8.29
C ALA A 40 -5.59 -9.63 8.62
N LEU A 41 -4.39 -9.64 9.20
CA LEU A 41 -3.68 -10.81 9.70
C LEU A 41 -4.08 -11.21 11.13
N GLY A 42 -5.03 -10.49 11.77
CA GLY A 42 -5.46 -10.75 13.16
C GLY A 42 -4.42 -10.33 14.21
N GLY A 43 -3.55 -9.41 13.87
CA GLY A 43 -2.46 -8.91 14.73
C GLY A 43 -2.79 -7.63 15.50
N GLU A 44 -4.03 -7.13 15.47
CA GLU A 44 -4.45 -5.85 16.04
C GLU A 44 -4.10 -5.68 17.51
N LYS A 45 -4.19 -6.74 18.31
CA LYS A 45 -3.86 -6.74 19.76
C LYS A 45 -2.39 -6.47 20.06
N ARG A 46 -1.53 -6.55 19.08
CA ARG A 46 -0.09 -6.26 19.19
C ARG A 46 0.25 -4.82 18.87
N LEU A 47 -0.67 -4.09 18.22
CA LEU A 47 -0.49 -2.67 17.94
C LEU A 47 -0.61 -1.87 19.26
N VAL A 48 0.41 -1.09 19.57
CA VAL A 48 0.45 -0.17 20.71
C VAL A 48 0.40 1.29 20.29
N ALA A 49 0.62 1.57 19.01
CA ALA A 49 0.38 2.85 18.36
C ALA A 49 0.32 2.67 16.85
N VAL A 50 -0.34 3.61 16.19
CA VAL A 50 -0.54 3.60 14.74
C VAL A 50 -0.15 4.94 14.11
N SER A 51 -0.19 5.03 12.79
CA SER A 51 0.07 6.28 12.09
C SER A 51 -1.07 7.28 12.30
N LYS A 52 -0.75 8.55 12.41
CA LYS A 52 -1.77 9.61 12.45
C LYS A 52 -2.59 9.73 11.15
N ASN A 53 -2.22 9.03 10.11
CA ASN A 53 -2.97 8.94 8.86
C ASN A 53 -3.83 7.66 8.76
N ASP A 54 -3.84 6.83 9.81
CA ASP A 54 -4.79 5.73 9.93
C ASP A 54 -6.20 6.27 10.18
N ASP A 55 -7.20 5.52 9.77
CA ASP A 55 -8.60 5.82 10.03
C ASP A 55 -8.86 5.85 11.55
N ASP A 56 -9.50 6.93 12.04
CA ASP A 56 -9.77 7.13 13.46
C ASP A 56 -10.69 6.05 14.05
N ASP A 57 -11.59 5.52 13.27
CA ASP A 57 -12.57 4.53 13.71
C ASP A 57 -12.00 3.10 13.73
N MET A 58 -10.88 2.84 13.05
CA MET A 58 -10.33 1.49 12.93
C MET A 58 -9.76 0.95 14.25
N LEU A 59 -9.00 1.78 14.96
CA LEU A 59 -8.33 1.41 16.22
C LEU A 59 -8.45 2.56 17.22
N PRO A 60 -9.63 2.79 17.78
CA PRO A 60 -9.87 3.90 18.69
C PRO A 60 -9.04 3.76 19.96
N GLY A 61 -8.53 4.89 20.45
CA GLY A 61 -7.78 4.95 21.71
C GLY A 61 -6.30 4.61 21.63
N LEU A 62 -5.79 4.16 20.48
CA LEU A 62 -4.34 3.99 20.32
C LEU A 62 -3.67 5.35 20.04
N PRO A 63 -2.48 5.60 20.64
CA PRO A 63 -1.64 6.74 20.30
C PRO A 63 -1.33 6.77 18.79
N ARG A 64 -1.25 8.00 18.23
CA ARG A 64 -1.04 8.21 16.81
C ARG A 64 0.23 9.01 16.54
N PHE A 65 1.12 8.43 15.75
CA PHE A 65 2.41 9.05 15.43
C PHE A 65 2.53 9.37 13.94
N SER A 66 3.31 10.39 13.65
CA SER A 66 3.78 10.67 12.29
C SER A 66 5.26 10.27 12.16
N ALA A 67 5.75 10.24 10.93
CA ALA A 67 7.18 10.09 10.69
C ALA A 67 8.04 11.18 11.36
N LYS A 68 7.42 12.32 11.72
CA LYS A 68 8.10 13.46 12.39
C LYS A 68 8.00 13.41 13.91
N SER A 69 7.28 12.45 14.48
CA SER A 69 7.17 12.28 15.93
C SER A 69 8.53 11.93 16.55
N GLY A 70 8.74 12.37 17.80
CA GLY A 70 9.97 12.13 18.53
C GLY A 70 10.17 10.66 18.88
N ALA A 71 11.42 10.20 18.89
CA ALA A 71 11.73 8.84 19.31
C ALA A 71 11.33 8.57 20.77
N GLU A 72 11.42 9.58 21.64
CA GLU A 72 11.08 9.46 23.06
C GLU A 72 9.59 9.12 23.27
N GLU A 73 8.70 9.76 22.50
CA GLU A 73 7.26 9.47 22.55
C GLU A 73 6.96 8.02 22.15
N ILE A 74 7.66 7.51 21.13
CA ILE A 74 7.53 6.13 20.69
C ILE A 74 8.10 5.17 21.74
N LEU A 75 9.29 5.47 22.30
CA LEU A 75 9.95 4.66 23.31
C LEU A 75 9.16 4.58 24.62
N ALA A 76 8.39 5.61 24.98
CA ALA A 76 7.52 5.59 26.14
C ALA A 76 6.49 4.45 26.10
N LEU A 77 6.12 3.98 24.90
CA LEU A 77 5.24 2.85 24.70
C LEU A 77 5.94 1.48 24.81
N LYS A 78 7.26 1.46 24.99
CA LYS A 78 8.09 0.25 25.08
C LYS A 78 7.79 -0.74 23.94
N PRO A 79 7.87 -0.29 22.65
CA PRO A 79 7.68 -1.21 21.54
C PRO A 79 8.88 -2.16 21.42
N ASP A 80 8.66 -3.35 20.89
CA ASP A 80 9.71 -4.26 20.44
C ASP A 80 9.92 -4.21 18.93
N LEU A 81 8.93 -3.66 18.17
CA LEU A 81 8.99 -3.45 16.74
C LEU A 81 8.38 -2.11 16.35
N VAL A 82 9.09 -1.37 15.49
CA VAL A 82 8.56 -0.22 14.76
C VAL A 82 8.58 -0.54 13.27
N LEU A 83 7.39 -0.51 12.65
CA LEU A 83 7.22 -0.65 11.20
C LEU A 83 7.15 0.72 10.56
N THR A 84 8.00 0.93 9.56
CA THR A 84 8.12 2.17 8.83
C THR A 84 8.23 1.93 7.32
N ARG A 85 8.45 2.97 6.53
CA ARG A 85 8.75 2.89 5.09
C ARG A 85 9.78 3.94 4.70
N GLY A 86 10.48 3.76 3.58
CA GLY A 86 11.56 4.64 3.16
C GLY A 86 11.17 6.12 3.05
N LEU A 87 9.89 6.46 2.74
CA LEU A 87 9.45 7.85 2.78
C LEU A 87 9.49 8.43 4.19
N ALA A 88 9.01 7.69 5.19
CA ALA A 88 9.03 8.12 6.59
C ALA A 88 10.47 8.26 7.11
N GLU A 89 11.34 7.35 6.74
CA GLU A 89 12.76 7.40 7.11
C GLU A 89 13.47 8.61 6.51
N ARG A 90 13.17 8.97 5.26
CA ARG A 90 13.70 10.22 4.66
C ARG A 90 13.19 11.49 5.35
N GLN A 91 11.99 11.47 5.93
CA GLN A 91 11.43 12.60 6.67
C GLN A 91 12.03 12.75 8.07
N ASN A 92 12.54 11.67 8.66
CA ASN A 92 13.19 11.65 9.96
C ASN A 92 14.35 10.65 9.97
N PRO A 93 15.50 11.01 9.36
CA PRO A 93 16.62 10.07 9.20
C PRO A 93 17.23 9.58 10.52
N GLN A 94 17.06 10.33 11.61
CA GLN A 94 17.65 9.99 12.90
C GLN A 94 16.78 9.00 13.70
N LEU A 95 15.49 8.91 13.40
CA LEU A 95 14.51 8.12 14.18
C LEU A 95 14.96 6.65 14.32
N ARG A 96 15.30 6.00 13.20
CA ARG A 96 15.77 4.60 13.19
C ARG A 96 16.92 4.40 14.15
N GLY A 97 17.99 5.20 14.01
CA GLY A 97 19.20 5.01 14.82
C GLY A 97 18.98 5.25 16.32
N VAL A 98 18.07 6.14 16.70
CA VAL A 98 17.68 6.36 18.12
C VAL A 98 16.94 5.14 18.66
N LEU A 99 15.94 4.63 17.92
CA LEU A 99 15.15 3.47 18.33
C LEU A 99 16.00 2.20 18.44
N GLU A 100 16.86 1.94 17.46
CA GLU A 100 17.74 0.77 17.45
C GLU A 100 18.77 0.79 18.60
N ARG A 101 19.34 1.96 18.93
CA ARG A 101 20.21 2.11 20.12
C ARG A 101 19.49 1.84 21.43
N ALA A 102 18.17 2.08 21.47
CA ALA A 102 17.32 1.76 22.61
C ALA A 102 16.85 0.28 22.63
N GLY A 103 17.34 -0.55 21.70
CA GLY A 103 16.99 -1.97 21.61
C GLY A 103 15.67 -2.26 20.90
N VAL A 104 15.08 -1.28 20.21
CA VAL A 104 13.86 -1.48 19.42
C VAL A 104 14.21 -1.90 18.01
N ARG A 105 13.63 -2.98 17.53
CA ARG A 105 13.74 -3.40 16.14
C ARG A 105 12.99 -2.44 15.23
N VAL A 106 13.64 -1.94 14.16
CA VAL A 106 13.00 -1.07 13.17
C VAL A 106 13.06 -1.74 11.80
N VAL A 107 11.88 -2.02 11.23
CA VAL A 107 11.76 -2.65 9.91
C VAL A 107 11.10 -1.69 8.95
N SER A 108 11.77 -1.44 7.82
CA SER A 108 11.25 -0.63 6.73
C SER A 108 10.69 -1.54 5.65
N LEU A 109 9.39 -1.48 5.46
CA LEU A 109 8.71 -2.19 4.38
C LEU A 109 8.14 -1.15 3.39
N GLU A 110 8.42 -1.35 2.11
CA GLU A 110 7.77 -0.52 1.10
C GLU A 110 6.36 -1.06 0.79
N PRO A 111 5.41 -0.18 0.44
CA PRO A 111 4.12 -0.63 -0.06
C PRO A 111 4.29 -1.61 -1.21
N PRO A 112 3.70 -2.80 -1.17
CA PRO A 112 3.91 -3.82 -2.17
C PRO A 112 3.28 -3.44 -3.50
N ARG A 113 3.85 -3.92 -4.59
CA ARG A 113 3.18 -3.95 -5.88
C ARG A 113 2.09 -5.02 -5.87
N TRP A 114 1.22 -4.97 -6.87
CA TRP A 114 0.11 -5.92 -6.98
C TRP A 114 0.55 -7.40 -6.92
N ASP A 115 1.62 -7.74 -7.63
CA ASP A 115 2.11 -9.12 -7.72
C ASP A 115 2.92 -9.55 -6.49
N ASP A 116 3.52 -8.58 -5.78
CA ASP A 116 4.34 -8.81 -4.58
C ASP A 116 3.51 -8.89 -3.30
N PHE A 117 2.19 -8.65 -3.38
CA PHE A 117 1.36 -8.49 -2.18
C PHE A 117 1.32 -9.73 -1.29
N ALA A 118 1.29 -10.93 -1.87
CA ALA A 118 1.32 -12.15 -1.07
C ALA A 118 2.66 -12.35 -0.34
N ALA A 119 3.78 -11.99 -0.98
CA ALA A 119 5.09 -12.03 -0.34
C ALA A 119 5.17 -11.04 0.82
N TYR A 120 4.69 -9.81 0.61
CA TYR A 120 4.59 -8.79 1.66
C TYR A 120 3.72 -9.24 2.84
N LEU A 121 2.56 -9.87 2.61
CA LEU A 121 1.72 -10.40 3.69
C LEU A 121 2.45 -11.47 4.52
N ARG A 122 3.21 -12.36 3.86
CA ARG A 122 4.01 -13.37 4.57
C ARG A 122 5.14 -12.75 5.40
N GLU A 123 5.82 -11.75 4.86
CA GLU A 123 6.85 -11.02 5.60
C GLU A 123 6.25 -10.33 6.84
N LEU A 124 5.13 -9.62 6.66
CA LEU A 124 4.44 -8.95 7.76
C LEU A 124 3.92 -9.95 8.79
N ALA A 125 3.40 -11.10 8.35
CA ALA A 125 2.96 -12.18 9.22
C ALA A 125 4.11 -12.77 10.04
N ALA A 126 5.29 -12.97 9.44
CA ALA A 126 6.48 -13.44 10.15
C ALA A 126 6.93 -12.45 11.23
N LEU A 127 6.92 -11.14 10.92
CA LEU A 127 7.26 -10.08 11.88
C LEU A 127 6.29 -10.02 13.06
N THR A 128 5.00 -10.24 12.80
CA THR A 128 3.94 -10.15 13.79
C THR A 128 3.61 -11.49 14.45
N GLY A 129 4.16 -12.61 13.97
CA GLY A 129 3.81 -13.96 14.42
C GLY A 129 2.36 -14.33 14.13
N SER A 130 1.80 -13.80 13.05
CA SER A 130 0.46 -14.12 12.55
C SER A 130 0.54 -15.24 11.51
N ASP A 131 -0.60 -15.93 11.26
CA ASP A 131 -0.71 -16.88 10.15
C ASP A 131 -1.28 -16.18 8.92
N PRO A 132 -0.56 -16.12 7.79
CA PRO A 132 -1.05 -15.46 6.58
C PRO A 132 -2.10 -16.25 5.82
N ALA A 133 -2.29 -17.55 6.11
CA ALA A 133 -3.11 -18.46 5.30
C ALA A 133 -4.57 -17.99 5.16
N ALA A 134 -5.17 -17.52 6.26
CA ALA A 134 -6.55 -17.01 6.23
C ALA A 134 -6.68 -15.74 5.38
N ALA A 135 -5.75 -14.80 5.50
CA ALA A 135 -5.73 -13.56 4.73
C ALA A 135 -5.47 -13.83 3.23
N GLU A 136 -4.52 -14.70 2.90
CA GLU A 136 -4.25 -15.13 1.53
C GLU A 136 -5.45 -15.82 0.89
N SER A 137 -6.11 -16.72 1.64
CA SER A 137 -7.32 -17.41 1.17
C SER A 137 -8.46 -16.43 0.91
N LYS A 138 -8.69 -15.47 1.82
CA LYS A 138 -9.69 -14.41 1.66
C LYS A 138 -9.40 -13.56 0.43
N LEU A 139 -8.15 -13.14 0.25
CA LEU A 139 -7.72 -12.34 -0.91
C LEU A 139 -7.97 -13.09 -2.23
N LYS A 140 -7.58 -14.36 -2.30
CA LYS A 140 -7.80 -15.23 -3.47
C LYS A 140 -9.29 -15.36 -3.80
N LYS A 141 -10.14 -15.60 -2.78
CA LYS A 141 -11.59 -15.69 -2.95
C LYS A 141 -12.18 -14.37 -3.45
N LEU A 142 -11.79 -13.23 -2.88
CA LEU A 142 -12.29 -11.91 -3.29
C LEU A 142 -11.88 -11.60 -4.74
N ARG A 143 -10.62 -11.79 -5.10
CA ARG A 143 -10.14 -11.58 -6.49
C ARG A 143 -10.91 -12.48 -7.47
N GLY A 144 -11.09 -13.75 -7.13
CA GLY A 144 -11.86 -14.69 -7.95
C GLY A 144 -13.33 -14.28 -8.11
N ALA A 145 -13.97 -13.82 -7.04
CA ALA A 145 -15.36 -13.37 -7.07
C ALA A 145 -15.54 -12.12 -7.95
N ILE A 146 -14.63 -11.13 -7.80
CA ILE A 146 -14.64 -9.91 -8.63
C ILE A 146 -14.45 -10.26 -10.11
N ALA A 147 -13.46 -11.10 -10.44
CA ALA A 147 -13.20 -11.51 -11.82
C ALA A 147 -14.39 -12.27 -12.43
N ALA A 148 -15.02 -13.16 -11.67
CA ALA A 148 -16.21 -13.91 -12.12
C ALA A 148 -17.41 -12.98 -12.36
N GLU A 149 -17.63 -12.01 -11.48
CA GLU A 149 -18.72 -11.03 -11.64
C GLU A 149 -18.44 -10.10 -12.82
N ALA A 150 -17.21 -9.66 -12.99
CA ALA A 150 -16.78 -8.86 -14.14
C ALA A 150 -17.03 -9.61 -15.46
N ALA A 151 -16.67 -10.87 -15.54
CA ALA A 151 -16.88 -11.71 -16.73
C ALA A 151 -18.38 -11.84 -17.09
N LYS A 152 -19.26 -11.99 -16.08
CA LYS A 152 -20.72 -12.04 -16.29
C LYS A 152 -21.28 -10.72 -16.82
N LYS A 153 -20.81 -9.59 -16.27
CA LYS A 153 -21.34 -8.25 -16.61
C LYS A 153 -20.78 -7.70 -17.90
N SER A 154 -19.56 -8.03 -18.24
CA SER A 154 -18.84 -7.48 -19.40
C SER A 154 -19.47 -7.88 -20.75
N LYS A 155 -20.15 -9.02 -20.81
CA LYS A 155 -20.70 -9.59 -22.08
C LYS A 155 -19.67 -9.55 -23.22
N GLY A 156 -18.38 -9.80 -22.89
CA GLY A 156 -17.27 -9.77 -23.84
C GLY A 156 -16.75 -8.36 -24.19
N LYS A 157 -17.25 -7.30 -23.54
CA LYS A 157 -16.72 -5.94 -23.70
C LYS A 157 -15.80 -5.58 -22.53
N SER A 158 -14.68 -4.92 -22.82
CA SER A 158 -13.75 -4.41 -21.81
C SER A 158 -13.74 -2.88 -21.91
N PRO A 159 -14.51 -2.15 -21.07
CA PRO A 159 -14.59 -0.71 -21.16
C PRO A 159 -13.23 -0.05 -20.87
N ALA A 160 -12.93 0.99 -21.61
CA ALA A 160 -11.77 1.82 -21.36
C ALA A 160 -12.03 2.77 -20.19
N VAL A 161 -11.29 2.63 -19.13
CA VAL A 161 -11.46 3.40 -17.88
C VAL A 161 -10.28 4.35 -17.74
N PHE A 162 -10.55 5.64 -17.72
CA PHE A 162 -9.59 6.65 -17.29
C PHE A 162 -9.77 6.90 -15.79
N VAL A 163 -8.68 6.84 -15.03
CA VAL A 163 -8.68 7.10 -13.58
C VAL A 163 -8.00 8.42 -13.31
N GLU A 164 -8.73 9.41 -12.81
CA GLU A 164 -8.17 10.66 -12.32
C GLU A 164 -7.67 10.46 -10.88
N ALA A 165 -6.35 10.54 -10.69
CA ALA A 165 -5.70 10.43 -9.39
C ALA A 165 -5.54 11.79 -8.68
N THR A 166 -5.37 12.89 -9.44
CA THR A 166 -5.30 14.25 -8.91
C THR A 166 -6.03 15.24 -9.81
N ALA A 167 -6.80 16.16 -9.20
CA ALA A 167 -7.54 17.18 -9.93
C ALA A 167 -6.65 18.31 -10.46
N LYS A 168 -5.62 18.71 -9.72
CA LYS A 168 -4.83 19.93 -9.99
C LYS A 168 -4.08 19.87 -11.33
N GLU A 169 -3.46 18.74 -11.63
CA GLU A 169 -2.64 18.55 -12.83
C GLU A 169 -3.20 17.44 -13.72
N LEU A 170 -4.39 16.93 -13.37
CA LEU A 170 -5.05 15.82 -14.08
C LEU A 170 -4.10 14.64 -14.29
N HIS A 171 -3.40 14.26 -13.20
CA HIS A 171 -2.63 13.03 -13.21
C HIS A 171 -3.57 11.83 -13.23
N THR A 172 -3.13 10.79 -13.91
CA THR A 172 -3.77 9.46 -13.88
C THR A 172 -3.00 8.52 -12.98
N CYS A 173 -3.52 7.32 -12.80
CA CYS A 173 -2.81 6.24 -12.15
C CYS A 173 -1.78 5.61 -13.08
N SER A 174 -0.59 5.32 -12.56
CA SER A 174 0.43 4.59 -13.31
C SER A 174 -0.09 3.21 -13.74
N PRO A 175 0.29 2.68 -14.90
CA PRO A 175 -0.19 1.39 -15.39
C PRO A 175 0.03 0.22 -14.42
N ASP A 176 1.10 0.28 -13.63
CA ASP A 176 1.44 -0.73 -12.63
C ASP A 176 0.81 -0.46 -11.24
N SER A 177 -0.01 0.60 -11.10
CA SER A 177 -0.61 0.96 -9.83
C SER A 177 -1.72 -0.01 -9.42
N TRP A 178 -2.04 -0.03 -8.12
CA TRP A 178 -3.17 -0.79 -7.60
C TRP A 178 -4.49 -0.40 -8.26
N ALA A 179 -4.73 0.90 -8.50
CA ALA A 179 -5.96 1.36 -9.14
C ALA A 179 -6.09 0.84 -10.59
N ALA A 180 -5.01 0.86 -11.37
CA ALA A 180 -5.00 0.28 -12.72
C ALA A 180 -5.27 -1.23 -12.69
N LYS A 181 -4.64 -1.95 -11.75
CA LYS A 181 -4.84 -3.41 -11.58
C LYS A 181 -6.25 -3.77 -11.09
N LEU A 182 -6.87 -2.93 -10.27
CA LEU A 182 -8.27 -3.10 -9.87
C LEU A 182 -9.24 -2.87 -11.04
N VAL A 183 -8.97 -1.90 -11.90
CA VAL A 183 -9.73 -1.71 -13.15
C VAL A 183 -9.64 -2.95 -14.03
N GLU A 184 -8.44 -3.51 -14.23
CA GLU A 184 -8.24 -4.75 -15.00
C GLU A 184 -8.99 -5.94 -14.37
N LEU A 185 -8.88 -6.12 -13.04
CA LEU A 185 -9.58 -7.18 -12.31
C LEU A 185 -11.10 -7.05 -12.44
N ALA A 186 -11.63 -5.82 -12.50
CA ALA A 186 -13.04 -5.54 -12.72
C ALA A 186 -13.48 -5.68 -14.18
N GLY A 187 -12.62 -6.15 -15.08
CA GLY A 187 -12.92 -6.40 -16.50
C GLY A 187 -12.80 -5.16 -17.39
N GLY A 188 -12.29 -4.04 -16.87
CA GLY A 188 -11.96 -2.85 -17.64
C GLY A 188 -10.56 -2.92 -18.24
N ARG A 189 -10.22 -1.97 -19.10
CA ARG A 189 -8.86 -1.69 -19.55
C ARG A 189 -8.45 -0.27 -19.15
N ASN A 190 -7.22 -0.09 -18.76
CA ASN A 190 -6.70 1.24 -18.45
C ASN A 190 -6.61 2.09 -19.72
N ALA A 191 -7.39 3.17 -19.84
CA ALA A 191 -7.38 4.09 -20.98
C ALA A 191 -6.06 4.89 -21.08
N ALA A 192 -5.29 4.95 -19.99
CA ALA A 192 -4.01 5.64 -19.91
C ALA A 192 -2.85 4.64 -19.76
N SER A 193 -2.91 3.49 -20.43
CA SER A 193 -1.90 2.43 -20.33
C SER A 193 -0.51 2.84 -20.81
N ASP A 194 -0.40 3.92 -21.57
CA ASP A 194 0.84 4.54 -22.07
C ASP A 194 1.40 5.64 -21.15
N ALA A 195 0.71 5.96 -20.06
CA ALA A 195 1.15 6.99 -19.14
C ALA A 195 2.44 6.59 -18.42
N GLN A 196 3.39 7.50 -18.35
CA GLN A 196 4.68 7.26 -17.70
C GLN A 196 4.65 7.79 -16.26
N PRO A 197 5.04 6.99 -15.26
CA PRO A 197 5.05 7.45 -13.88
C PRO A 197 6.03 8.61 -13.68
N VAL A 198 5.71 9.55 -12.76
CA VAL A 198 6.58 10.70 -12.40
C VAL A 198 7.99 10.26 -11.97
N ARG A 199 8.11 9.05 -11.43
CA ARG A 199 9.37 8.38 -11.08
C ARG A 199 9.11 6.89 -10.96
N LYS A 200 10.17 6.09 -11.05
CA LYS A 200 10.08 4.63 -10.87
C LYS A 200 9.35 4.28 -9.56
N GLY A 201 8.33 3.43 -9.65
CA GLY A 201 7.51 3.01 -8.53
C GLY A 201 6.45 4.01 -8.07
N SER A 202 6.27 5.14 -8.76
CA SER A 202 5.16 6.06 -8.47
C SER A 202 3.83 5.44 -8.88
N ALA A 203 2.80 5.57 -8.02
CA ALA A 203 1.43 5.16 -8.34
C ALA A 203 0.70 6.14 -9.25
N ILE A 204 1.26 7.32 -9.51
CA ILE A 204 0.67 8.36 -10.36
C ILE A 204 1.56 8.70 -11.55
N ALA A 205 0.92 9.11 -12.64
CA ALA A 205 1.56 9.52 -13.88
C ALA A 205 0.92 10.80 -14.44
N PRO A 206 1.70 11.76 -14.95
CA PRO A 206 1.17 12.91 -15.66
C PRO A 206 0.35 12.48 -16.88
N TYR A 207 -0.76 13.15 -17.12
CA TYR A 207 -1.55 12.90 -18.32
C TYR A 207 -1.96 14.21 -19.01
N GLY A 208 -2.65 15.10 -18.28
CA GLY A 208 -3.01 16.43 -18.73
C GLY A 208 -4.35 16.49 -19.49
N LEU A 209 -4.96 17.67 -19.45
CA LEU A 209 -6.29 17.91 -20.00
C LEU A 209 -6.38 17.66 -21.51
N GLU A 210 -5.40 18.10 -22.26
CA GLU A 210 -5.41 17.96 -23.73
C GLU A 210 -5.51 16.50 -24.17
N ARG A 211 -4.72 15.62 -23.56
CA ARG A 211 -4.77 14.18 -23.83
C ARG A 211 -6.11 13.56 -23.46
N ILE A 212 -6.67 13.97 -22.31
CA ILE A 212 -7.99 13.50 -21.87
C ILE A 212 -9.06 13.89 -22.90
N LEU A 213 -9.09 15.15 -23.32
CA LEU A 213 -10.09 15.65 -24.28
C LEU A 213 -9.94 14.99 -25.66
N LYS A 214 -8.70 14.78 -26.11
CA LYS A 214 -8.42 14.09 -27.36
C LYS A 214 -8.90 12.63 -27.31
N ALA A 215 -8.57 11.89 -26.25
CA ALA A 215 -8.98 10.50 -26.08
C ALA A 215 -10.52 10.39 -25.93
N ALA A 216 -11.15 11.34 -25.22
CA ALA A 216 -12.60 11.40 -25.10
C ALA A 216 -13.29 11.65 -26.44
N ALA A 217 -12.78 12.58 -27.25
CA ALA A 217 -13.33 12.87 -28.58
C ALA A 217 -13.14 11.71 -29.56
N ALA A 218 -12.05 10.95 -29.42
CA ALA A 218 -11.79 9.75 -30.21
C ALA A 218 -12.60 8.51 -29.75
N GLY A 219 -13.38 8.60 -28.66
CA GLY A 219 -14.10 7.44 -28.09
C GLY A 219 -13.19 6.40 -27.43
N GLU A 220 -12.01 6.80 -27.00
CA GLU A 220 -11.02 5.93 -26.36
C GLU A 220 -11.25 5.81 -24.85
N ILE A 221 -12.18 6.59 -24.27
CA ILE A 221 -12.60 6.55 -22.86
C ILE A 221 -14.10 6.25 -22.78
N ASP A 222 -14.45 5.13 -22.16
CA ASP A 222 -15.85 4.74 -21.89
C ASP A 222 -16.30 5.19 -20.49
N VAL A 223 -15.37 5.20 -19.52
CA VAL A 223 -15.61 5.57 -18.13
C VAL A 223 -14.54 6.53 -17.65
N TYR A 224 -14.97 7.65 -17.07
CA TYR A 224 -14.11 8.59 -16.35
C TYR A 224 -14.33 8.42 -14.85
N LEU A 225 -13.34 7.89 -14.16
CA LEU A 225 -13.39 7.57 -12.75
C LEU A 225 -12.51 8.53 -11.97
N VAL A 226 -13.10 9.24 -11.02
CA VAL A 226 -12.38 10.14 -10.11
C VAL A 226 -12.13 9.41 -8.81
N GLN A 227 -10.87 9.21 -8.46
CA GLN A 227 -10.48 8.69 -7.16
C GLN A 227 -10.49 9.82 -6.14
N GLN A 228 -11.46 9.80 -5.21
CA GLN A 228 -11.54 10.77 -4.13
C GLN A 228 -10.63 10.36 -2.98
N GLY A 229 -9.97 11.32 -2.34
CA GLY A 229 -9.09 11.10 -1.19
C GLY A 229 -8.23 12.32 -0.89
N THR A 230 -7.21 12.12 -0.05
CA THR A 230 -6.28 13.19 0.38
C THR A 230 -5.56 13.91 -0.78
N MET A 231 -5.32 13.23 -1.89
CA MET A 231 -4.67 13.80 -3.07
C MET A 231 -5.65 14.37 -4.09
N ASN A 232 -6.94 14.03 -3.97
CA ASN A 232 -7.98 14.48 -4.89
C ASN A 232 -9.29 14.65 -4.12
N ALA A 233 -9.58 15.87 -3.70
CA ALA A 233 -10.81 16.20 -2.98
C ALA A 233 -12.03 16.37 -3.91
N ALA A 234 -11.90 16.04 -5.20
CA ALA A 234 -12.98 16.22 -6.16
C ALA A 234 -14.16 15.29 -5.85
N ASP A 235 -15.34 15.86 -5.85
CA ASP A 235 -16.64 15.20 -5.78
C ASP A 235 -17.42 15.37 -7.10
N LYS A 236 -18.63 14.89 -7.16
CA LYS A 236 -19.48 15.00 -8.36
C LYS A 236 -19.79 16.45 -8.74
N GLU A 237 -19.97 17.31 -7.75
CA GLU A 237 -20.29 18.72 -7.94
C GLU A 237 -19.10 19.50 -8.50
N SER A 238 -17.94 19.37 -7.87
CA SER A 238 -16.68 19.99 -8.31
C SER A 238 -16.22 19.47 -9.66
N LEU A 239 -16.45 18.18 -9.98
CA LEU A 239 -16.21 17.65 -11.31
C LEU A 239 -17.13 18.29 -12.35
N ALA A 240 -18.43 18.39 -12.08
CA ALA A 240 -19.40 18.98 -13.00
C ALA A 240 -19.18 20.48 -13.22
N ALA A 241 -18.63 21.18 -12.25
CA ALA A 241 -18.31 22.62 -12.32
C ALA A 241 -17.06 22.94 -13.16
N ARG A 242 -16.29 21.95 -13.58
CA ARG A 242 -15.07 22.18 -14.37
C ARG A 242 -15.38 22.68 -15.78
N PRO A 243 -14.71 23.74 -16.30
CA PRO A 243 -15.00 24.35 -17.60
C PRO A 243 -14.97 23.34 -18.77
N TRP A 244 -14.18 22.30 -18.67
CA TRP A 244 -14.02 21.28 -19.70
C TRP A 244 -14.97 20.08 -19.56
N TYR A 245 -15.69 19.96 -18.42
CA TYR A 245 -16.58 18.83 -18.16
C TYR A 245 -17.64 18.62 -19.28
N PRO A 246 -18.23 19.65 -19.89
CA PRO A 246 -19.17 19.46 -21.01
C PRO A 246 -18.61 18.61 -22.15
N ALA A 247 -17.30 18.64 -22.38
CA ALA A 247 -16.66 17.84 -23.44
C ALA A 247 -16.66 16.33 -23.14
N ILE A 248 -16.72 15.95 -21.86
CA ILE A 248 -16.73 14.54 -21.45
C ILE A 248 -18.09 14.08 -20.88
N LYS A 249 -19.11 14.93 -20.86
CA LYS A 249 -20.40 14.58 -20.23
C LYS A 249 -21.13 13.38 -20.83
N LYS A 250 -20.75 12.98 -22.06
CA LYS A 250 -21.27 11.76 -22.71
C LYS A 250 -20.60 10.48 -22.19
N ILE A 251 -19.45 10.59 -21.54
CA ILE A 251 -18.71 9.49 -20.93
C ILE A 251 -19.36 9.20 -19.58
N LYS A 252 -19.47 7.92 -19.22
CA LYS A 252 -19.93 7.55 -17.88
C LYS A 252 -18.93 8.04 -16.84
N THR A 253 -19.37 8.89 -15.91
CA THR A 253 -18.51 9.41 -14.83
C THR A 253 -18.89 8.79 -13.49
N ALA A 254 -17.88 8.51 -12.64
CA ALA A 254 -18.07 8.07 -11.27
C ALA A 254 -17.00 8.68 -10.37
N VAL A 255 -17.39 8.99 -9.13
CA VAL A 255 -16.47 9.37 -8.05
C VAL A 255 -16.44 8.23 -7.05
N VAL A 256 -15.26 7.77 -6.71
CA VAL A 256 -15.03 6.64 -5.79
C VAL A 256 -14.02 7.04 -4.71
N PRO A 257 -14.21 6.60 -3.46
CA PRO A 257 -13.28 6.84 -2.37
C PRO A 257 -11.95 6.14 -2.57
#